data_329094e6c70fddd79c8c50bcc2418768
#
_entry.id   329094e6c70fddd79c8c50bcc2418768
#
_cell.length_a   1.000
_cell.length_b   1.000
_cell.length_c   1.000
_cell.angle_alpha   90.00
_cell.angle_beta   90.00
_cell.angle_gamma   90.00
#
_symmetry.space_group_name_H-M   'P 1'
#
loop_
_entity.id
_entity.type
_entity.pdbx_description
1 polymer ?
#
loop_
_entity_poly.entity_id
_entity_poly.type
_entity_poly.pdbx_seq_one_letter_code
_entity_poly.pdbx_strand_id
1 'polypeptide(L)'
;LGDVYKRQVDEEIEQALPMLRELSGDIRTVKEQVLDNFRQILDMKADVLKRTKDGQKSHTFTNSTGDKRITIGRCVVDGWRDTVEDGIAIVKEAVMGLIKDDETKAMINQIMRLIARDQNGNLKASKVLQLDTLAEELHNERLNEGIAIIKESYIPNLSKTYIRAEWKDDNGVWRYVPLGMTE
;
A
#
# COMPACT_ATOMS: atom_id res chain seq x y z
N LEU A 1 5.90 -1.44 -47.27
CA LEU A 1 6.11 -0.72 -45.97
C LEU A 1 5.77 -1.59 -44.77
N GLY A 2 4.67 -2.40 -44.80
CA GLY A 2 4.25 -3.21 -43.66
C GLY A 2 5.24 -4.31 -43.23
N ASP A 3 5.82 -5.02 -44.19
CA ASP A 3 6.70 -6.17 -43.88
C ASP A 3 8.10 -5.75 -43.43
N VAL A 4 8.61 -4.64 -43.97
CA VAL A 4 9.91 -4.08 -43.52
C VAL A 4 9.77 -3.56 -42.08
N TYR A 5 8.68 -2.86 -41.77
CA TYR A 5 8.41 -2.36 -40.46
C TYR A 5 8.28 -3.50 -39.43
N LYS A 6 7.50 -4.54 -39.75
CA LYS A 6 7.36 -5.70 -38.86
C LYS A 6 8.68 -6.37 -38.56
N ARG A 7 9.50 -6.61 -39.57
CA ARG A 7 10.82 -7.22 -39.41
C ARG A 7 11.73 -6.37 -38.53
N GLN A 8 11.76 -5.04 -38.70
CA GLN A 8 12.55 -4.16 -37.87
C GLN A 8 12.08 -4.19 -36.40
N VAL A 9 10.76 -4.21 -36.17
CA VAL A 9 10.20 -4.34 -34.82
C VAL A 9 10.57 -5.67 -34.18
N ASP A 10 10.49 -6.77 -34.94
CA ASP A 10 10.86 -8.10 -34.46
C ASP A 10 12.36 -8.16 -34.08
N GLU A 11 13.24 -7.62 -34.93
CA GLU A 11 14.68 -7.53 -34.69
C GLU A 11 14.99 -6.73 -33.40
N GLU A 12 14.35 -5.58 -33.21
CA GLU A 12 14.55 -4.74 -32.02
C GLU A 12 14.03 -5.41 -30.74
N ILE A 13 12.89 -6.10 -30.81
CA ILE A 13 12.34 -6.84 -29.65
C ILE A 13 13.27 -7.98 -29.27
N GLU A 14 13.78 -8.74 -30.24
CA GLU A 14 14.72 -9.86 -30.01
C GLU A 14 16.05 -9.40 -29.40
N GLN A 15 16.48 -8.17 -29.67
CA GLN A 15 17.66 -7.58 -29.08
C GLN A 15 17.38 -6.99 -27.69
N ALA A 16 16.30 -6.26 -27.55
CA ALA A 16 15.98 -5.54 -26.31
C ALA A 16 15.56 -6.48 -25.16
N LEU A 17 14.79 -7.50 -25.46
CA LEU A 17 14.21 -8.38 -24.44
C LEU A 17 15.26 -9.13 -23.58
N PRO A 18 16.35 -9.69 -24.14
CA PRO A 18 17.42 -10.29 -23.34
C PRO A 18 18.11 -9.29 -22.42
N MET A 19 18.39 -8.08 -22.89
CA MET A 19 19.01 -7.02 -22.08
C MET A 19 18.13 -6.63 -20.90
N LEU A 20 16.82 -6.49 -21.12
CA LEU A 20 15.86 -6.17 -20.08
C LEU A 20 15.69 -7.30 -19.05
N ARG A 21 15.77 -8.56 -19.50
CA ARG A 21 15.76 -9.73 -18.61
C ARG A 21 17.00 -9.80 -17.73
N GLU A 22 18.17 -9.52 -18.29
CA GLU A 22 19.43 -9.45 -17.54
C GLU A 22 19.36 -8.36 -16.47
N LEU A 23 18.97 -7.14 -16.83
CA LEU A 23 18.78 -6.03 -15.91
C LEU A 23 17.76 -6.38 -14.80
N SER A 24 16.67 -7.04 -15.13
CA SER A 24 15.68 -7.52 -14.16
C SER A 24 16.29 -8.53 -13.18
N GLY A 25 17.17 -9.40 -13.65
CA GLY A 25 17.93 -10.33 -12.81
C GLY A 25 18.87 -9.61 -11.85
N ASP A 26 19.60 -8.62 -12.34
CA ASP A 26 20.52 -7.81 -11.54
C ASP A 26 19.78 -7.03 -10.45
N ILE A 27 18.66 -6.42 -10.78
CA ILE A 27 17.81 -5.72 -9.81
C ILE A 27 17.37 -6.68 -8.70
N ARG A 28 16.97 -7.90 -9.05
CA ARG A 28 16.57 -8.92 -8.06
C ARG A 28 17.74 -9.29 -7.14
N THR A 29 18.90 -9.56 -7.70
CA THR A 29 20.10 -9.95 -6.95
C THR A 29 20.54 -8.85 -5.99
N VAL A 30 20.62 -7.61 -6.47
CA VAL A 30 20.98 -6.45 -5.64
C VAL A 30 19.95 -6.23 -4.53
N LYS A 31 18.67 -6.35 -4.85
CA LYS A 31 17.58 -6.22 -3.86
C LYS A 31 17.71 -7.25 -2.74
N GLU A 32 17.93 -8.51 -3.07
CA GLU A 32 18.09 -9.60 -2.10
C GLU A 32 19.31 -9.35 -1.21
N GLN A 33 20.45 -8.97 -1.80
CA GLN A 33 21.66 -8.68 -1.05
C GLN A 33 21.48 -7.49 -0.07
N VAL A 34 20.88 -6.39 -0.54
CA VAL A 34 20.61 -5.22 0.33
C VAL A 34 19.67 -5.60 1.46
N LEU A 35 18.59 -6.34 1.17
CA LEU A 35 17.65 -6.79 2.19
C LEU A 35 18.30 -7.66 3.25
N ASP A 36 19.18 -8.59 2.86
CA ASP A 36 19.86 -9.48 3.78
C ASP A 36 20.86 -8.74 4.67
N ASN A 37 21.61 -7.79 4.10
CA ASN A 37 22.53 -6.96 4.86
C ASN A 37 21.80 -6.12 5.94
N PHE A 38 20.70 -5.47 5.57
CA PHE A 38 19.93 -4.67 6.51
C PHE A 38 19.12 -5.50 7.52
N ARG A 39 18.76 -6.74 7.16
CA ARG A 39 18.14 -7.69 8.09
C ARG A 39 19.08 -8.02 9.23
N GLN A 40 20.37 -8.26 8.95
CA GLN A 40 21.38 -8.46 9.96
C GLN A 40 21.54 -7.25 10.90
N ILE A 41 21.52 -6.04 10.34
CA ILE A 41 21.57 -4.78 11.13
C ILE A 41 20.34 -4.66 12.05
N LEU A 42 19.16 -5.00 11.56
CA LEU A 42 17.93 -5.00 12.38
C LEU A 42 18.00 -6.03 13.51
N ASP A 43 18.57 -7.20 13.25
CA ASP A 43 18.78 -8.23 14.25
C ASP A 43 19.71 -7.73 15.35
N MET A 44 20.87 -7.17 15.00
CA MET A 44 21.79 -6.55 15.94
C MET A 44 21.13 -5.44 16.77
N LYS A 45 20.33 -4.58 16.13
CA LYS A 45 19.61 -3.50 16.80
C LYS A 45 18.58 -4.04 17.80
N ALA A 46 17.85 -5.07 17.44
CA ALA A 46 16.85 -5.70 18.30
C ALA A 46 17.51 -6.31 19.55
N ASP A 47 18.65 -6.98 19.38
CA ASP A 47 19.41 -7.58 20.47
C ASP A 47 19.96 -6.52 21.44
N VAL A 48 20.54 -5.44 20.92
CA VAL A 48 21.10 -4.34 21.72
C VAL A 48 20.00 -3.60 22.50
N LEU A 49 18.86 -3.34 21.87
CA LEU A 49 17.78 -2.58 22.50
C LEU A 49 16.80 -3.45 23.30
N LYS A 50 16.97 -4.78 23.30
CA LYS A 50 16.04 -5.74 23.92
C LYS A 50 14.57 -5.49 23.55
N ARG A 51 14.34 -5.12 22.29
CA ARG A 51 13.02 -4.83 21.74
C ARG A 51 12.58 -5.93 20.77
N THR A 52 11.31 -6.27 20.81
CA THR A 52 10.68 -7.16 19.83
C THR A 52 10.62 -6.48 18.47
N LYS A 53 10.84 -7.26 17.39
CA LYS A 53 10.88 -6.79 15.98
C LYS A 53 9.51 -6.47 15.40
N ASP A 54 8.43 -6.72 16.10
CA ASP A 54 7.07 -6.77 15.57
C ASP A 54 6.41 -5.40 15.46
N GLY A 55 5.78 -5.15 14.32
CA GLY A 55 4.80 -4.10 14.07
C GLY A 55 5.25 -2.93 13.20
N GLN A 56 6.54 -2.77 12.90
CA GLN A 56 6.98 -1.65 12.04
C GLN A 56 6.93 -2.04 10.56
N LYS A 57 6.14 -1.29 9.78
CA LYS A 57 5.94 -1.55 8.34
C LYS A 57 7.14 -1.15 7.47
N SER A 58 7.94 -0.19 7.93
CA SER A 58 9.14 0.27 7.24
C SER A 58 10.22 0.72 8.22
N HIS A 59 11.48 0.58 7.80
CA HIS A 59 12.65 1.04 8.54
C HIS A 59 13.48 1.96 7.64
N THR A 60 13.81 3.14 8.11
CA THR A 60 14.70 4.07 7.44
C THR A 60 16.03 4.13 8.18
N PHE A 61 17.10 3.85 7.45
CA PHE A 61 18.48 3.90 7.93
C PHE A 61 19.16 5.10 7.31
N THR A 62 19.65 6.01 8.14
CA THR A 62 20.40 7.19 7.71
C THR A 62 21.84 7.01 8.14
N ASN A 63 22.79 7.35 7.27
CA ASN A 63 24.20 7.29 7.61
C ASN A 63 24.58 8.36 8.65
N SER A 64 25.77 8.25 9.23
CA SER A 64 26.25 9.14 10.29
C SER A 64 26.39 10.61 9.86
N THR A 65 26.64 10.86 8.57
CA THR A 65 26.74 12.22 8.00
C THR A 65 25.38 12.84 7.67
N GLY A 66 24.30 12.05 7.73
CA GLY A 66 22.94 12.53 7.51
C GLY A 66 22.59 12.92 6.06
N ASP A 67 23.40 12.46 5.10
CA ASP A 67 23.27 12.80 3.67
C ASP A 67 22.81 11.65 2.78
N LYS A 68 22.72 10.42 3.32
CA LYS A 68 22.27 9.22 2.61
C LYS A 68 21.33 8.41 3.48
N ARG A 69 20.28 7.86 2.89
CA ARG A 69 19.35 7.00 3.60
C ARG A 69 18.78 5.90 2.71
N ILE A 70 18.52 4.77 3.35
CA ILE A 70 17.84 3.64 2.73
C ILE A 70 16.62 3.30 3.57
N THR A 71 15.48 3.21 2.92
CA THR A 71 14.23 2.76 3.52
C THR A 71 13.90 1.37 3.00
N ILE A 72 13.68 0.44 3.92
CA ILE A 72 13.19 -0.90 3.63
C ILE A 72 11.81 -1.02 4.22
N GLY A 73 10.84 -1.41 3.41
CA GLY A 73 9.47 -1.54 3.84
C GLY A 73 8.72 -2.67 3.16
N ARG A 74 7.53 -2.92 3.66
CA ARG A 74 6.59 -3.88 3.08
C ARG A 74 5.34 -3.14 2.64
N CYS A 75 4.88 -3.42 1.43
CA CYS A 75 3.58 -2.94 0.98
C CYS A 75 2.50 -3.73 1.72
N VAL A 76 1.55 -3.01 2.30
CA VAL A 76 0.39 -3.61 2.93
C VAL A 76 -0.78 -3.48 1.96
N VAL A 77 -1.45 -4.59 1.69
CA VAL A 77 -2.69 -4.62 0.94
C VAL A 77 -3.82 -4.90 1.92
N ASP A 78 -4.86 -4.09 1.85
CA ASP A 78 -6.05 -4.29 2.66
C ASP A 78 -6.67 -5.64 2.31
N GLY A 79 -6.84 -6.49 3.31
CA GLY A 79 -7.52 -7.77 3.23
C GLY A 79 -8.64 -7.82 4.25
N TRP A 80 -9.63 -8.65 4.00
CA TRP A 80 -10.83 -8.74 4.81
C TRP A 80 -11.29 -10.20 4.90
N ARG A 81 -11.80 -10.59 6.06
CA ARG A 81 -12.51 -11.85 6.21
C ARG A 81 -13.88 -11.77 5.53
N ASP A 82 -14.49 -12.90 5.31
CA ASP A 82 -15.87 -13.03 4.75
C ASP A 82 -16.91 -12.24 5.54
N THR A 83 -16.75 -12.15 6.87
CA THR A 83 -17.60 -11.35 7.76
C THR A 83 -17.68 -9.87 7.41
N VAL A 84 -16.79 -9.35 6.55
CA VAL A 84 -16.89 -7.97 6.05
C VAL A 84 -18.20 -7.69 5.32
N GLU A 85 -18.72 -8.70 4.61
CA GLU A 85 -20.00 -8.57 3.89
C GLU A 85 -21.19 -8.40 4.84
N ASP A 86 -21.16 -9.09 5.99
CA ASP A 86 -22.17 -8.93 7.03
C ASP A 86 -22.15 -7.52 7.61
N GLY A 87 -20.97 -7.01 7.91
CA GLY A 87 -20.80 -5.62 8.37
C GLY A 87 -21.28 -4.60 7.35
N ILE A 88 -20.95 -4.78 6.07
CA ILE A 88 -21.41 -3.90 4.97
C ILE A 88 -22.94 -3.94 4.85
N ALA A 89 -23.56 -5.12 4.96
CA ALA A 89 -25.01 -5.27 4.90
C ALA A 89 -25.69 -4.50 6.03
N ILE A 90 -25.19 -4.63 7.26
CA ILE A 90 -25.70 -3.90 8.43
C ILE A 90 -25.56 -2.39 8.25
N VAL A 91 -24.41 -1.91 7.77
CA VAL A 91 -24.20 -0.48 7.48
C VAL A 91 -25.22 0.03 6.46
N LYS A 92 -25.44 -0.71 5.36
CA LYS A 92 -26.41 -0.35 4.33
C LYS A 92 -27.84 -0.28 4.89
N GLU A 93 -28.23 -1.25 5.69
CA GLU A 93 -29.55 -1.29 6.35
C GLU A 93 -29.72 -0.08 7.28
N ALA A 94 -28.73 0.20 8.13
CA ALA A 94 -28.77 1.30 9.07
C ALA A 94 -28.91 2.66 8.37
N VAL A 95 -28.14 2.93 7.31
CA VAL A 95 -28.17 4.22 6.60
C VAL A 95 -29.40 4.39 5.75
N MET A 96 -29.94 3.32 5.16
CA MET A 96 -31.20 3.39 4.41
C MET A 96 -32.37 3.77 5.31
N GLY A 97 -32.36 3.40 6.58
CA GLY A 97 -33.35 3.79 7.59
C GLY A 97 -33.29 5.28 7.97
N LEU A 98 -32.21 5.98 7.63
CA LEU A 98 -31.99 7.39 7.96
C LEU A 98 -32.50 8.39 6.89
N ILE A 99 -32.95 7.89 5.73
CA ILE A 99 -33.43 8.76 4.65
C ILE A 99 -34.76 9.40 5.04
N LYS A 100 -34.75 10.72 5.20
CA LYS A 100 -35.97 11.53 5.51
C LYS A 100 -36.20 12.62 4.47
N ASP A 101 -35.13 13.15 3.88
CA ASP A 101 -35.14 14.29 2.96
C ASP A 101 -33.95 14.24 1.99
N ASP A 102 -33.83 15.21 1.09
CA ASP A 102 -32.77 15.28 0.10
C ASP A 102 -31.38 15.53 0.72
N GLU A 103 -31.33 16.23 1.84
CA GLU A 103 -30.07 16.52 2.56
C GLU A 103 -29.51 15.23 3.19
N THR A 104 -30.36 14.48 3.86
CA THR A 104 -30.03 13.16 4.42
C THR A 104 -29.61 12.17 3.33
N LYS A 105 -30.27 12.21 2.16
CA LYS A 105 -29.91 11.39 1.00
C LYS A 105 -28.52 11.68 0.49
N ALA A 106 -28.09 12.94 0.44
CA ALA A 106 -26.75 13.32 0.03
C ALA A 106 -25.68 12.74 0.98
N MET A 107 -25.92 12.81 2.28
CA MET A 107 -25.06 12.23 3.31
C MET A 107 -24.96 10.70 3.18
N ILE A 108 -26.08 10.03 2.95
CA ILE A 108 -26.11 8.56 2.76
C ILE A 108 -25.32 8.17 1.53
N ASN A 109 -25.39 8.93 0.45
CA ASN A 109 -24.58 8.67 -0.75
C ASN A 109 -23.08 8.77 -0.45
N GLN A 110 -22.64 9.65 0.45
CA GLN A 110 -21.24 9.69 0.89
C GLN A 110 -20.87 8.44 1.67
N ILE A 111 -21.70 8.00 2.61
CA ILE A 111 -21.49 6.75 3.37
C ILE A 111 -21.38 5.54 2.41
N MET A 112 -22.30 5.46 1.44
CA MET A 112 -22.28 4.37 0.45
C MET A 112 -20.98 4.35 -0.40
N ARG A 113 -20.41 5.53 -0.68
CA ARG A 113 -19.10 5.62 -1.36
C ARG A 113 -17.93 5.14 -0.49
N LEU A 114 -18.03 5.32 0.83
CA LEU A 114 -16.98 4.87 1.76
C LEU A 114 -16.93 3.35 1.90
N ILE A 115 -18.07 2.66 1.78
CA ILE A 115 -18.15 1.19 1.79
C ILE A 115 -18.08 0.58 0.39
N ALA A 116 -18.01 1.40 -0.66
CA ALA A 116 -17.89 0.91 -2.02
C ALA A 116 -16.49 0.31 -2.29
N ARG A 117 -16.47 -0.81 -2.97
CA ARG A 117 -15.25 -1.45 -3.45
C ARG A 117 -14.62 -0.64 -4.57
N ASP A 118 -13.30 -0.69 -4.67
CA ASP A 118 -12.57 -0.09 -5.79
C ASP A 118 -12.70 -0.92 -7.07
N GLN A 119 -12.07 -0.47 -8.15
CA GLN A 119 -12.08 -1.16 -9.45
C GLN A 119 -11.53 -2.59 -9.40
N ASN A 120 -10.70 -2.89 -8.39
CA ASN A 120 -10.12 -4.21 -8.16
C ASN A 120 -10.95 -5.07 -7.19
N GLY A 121 -12.12 -4.60 -6.79
CA GLY A 121 -13.00 -5.30 -5.86
C GLY A 121 -12.58 -5.19 -4.38
N ASN A 122 -11.66 -4.29 -4.03
CA ASN A 122 -11.13 -4.15 -2.68
C ASN A 122 -11.84 -3.03 -1.90
N LEU A 123 -12.17 -3.29 -0.66
CA LEU A 123 -12.55 -2.27 0.32
C LEU A 123 -11.27 -1.63 0.88
N LYS A 124 -11.23 -0.31 0.96
CA LYS A 124 -10.07 0.43 1.48
C LYS A 124 -10.21 0.68 2.98
N ALA A 125 -9.24 0.24 3.77
CA ALA A 125 -9.22 0.47 5.22
C ALA A 125 -9.29 1.96 5.58
N SER A 126 -8.66 2.83 4.80
CA SER A 126 -8.72 4.29 5.00
C SER A 126 -10.13 4.85 4.86
N LYS A 127 -10.96 4.29 3.98
CA LYS A 127 -12.37 4.68 3.84
C LYS A 127 -13.21 4.21 5.02
N VAL A 128 -12.91 3.02 5.55
CA VAL A 128 -13.58 2.49 6.75
C VAL A 128 -13.28 3.36 7.96
N LEU A 129 -12.05 3.85 8.12
CA LEU A 129 -11.70 4.80 9.19
C LEU A 129 -12.45 6.13 9.05
N GLN A 130 -12.63 6.65 7.83
CA GLN A 130 -13.44 7.84 7.60
C GLN A 130 -14.91 7.60 7.94
N LEU A 131 -15.43 6.42 7.61
CA LEU A 131 -16.79 6.02 7.97
C LEU A 131 -16.97 5.92 9.49
N ASP A 132 -15.99 5.36 10.19
CA ASP A 132 -15.99 5.25 11.66
C ASP A 132 -16.10 6.64 12.32
N THR A 133 -15.30 7.61 11.87
CA THR A 133 -15.35 9.00 12.35
C THR A 133 -16.74 9.63 12.09
N LEU A 134 -17.28 9.42 10.89
CA LEU A 134 -18.60 9.96 10.54
C LEU A 134 -19.73 9.34 11.38
N ALA A 135 -19.62 8.04 11.68
CA ALA A 135 -20.61 7.31 12.47
C ALA A 135 -20.64 7.75 13.94
N GLU A 136 -19.49 8.14 14.50
CA GLU A 136 -19.42 8.72 15.84
C GLU A 136 -20.26 10.00 15.96
N GLU A 137 -20.29 10.83 14.89
CA GLU A 137 -21.10 12.05 14.85
C GLU A 137 -22.61 11.76 14.73
N LEU A 138 -22.98 10.66 14.09
CA LEU A 138 -24.37 10.28 13.84
C LEU A 138 -25.05 9.59 15.03
N HIS A 139 -24.30 9.11 16.00
CA HIS A 139 -24.80 8.42 17.20
C HIS A 139 -25.82 7.29 16.91
N ASN A 140 -25.60 6.52 15.84
CA ASN A 140 -26.47 5.42 15.46
C ASN A 140 -25.85 4.08 15.85
N GLU A 141 -26.46 3.38 16.81
CA GLU A 141 -25.94 2.12 17.34
C GLU A 141 -25.82 1.02 16.27
N ARG A 142 -26.80 0.92 15.37
CA ARG A 142 -26.80 -0.12 14.31
C ARG A 142 -25.70 0.15 13.29
N LEU A 143 -25.45 1.42 12.96
CA LEU A 143 -24.34 1.81 12.09
C LEU A 143 -22.99 1.46 12.74
N ASN A 144 -22.81 1.78 14.01
CA ASN A 144 -21.61 1.49 14.76
C ASN A 144 -21.36 -0.02 14.89
N GLU A 145 -22.41 -0.84 15.07
CA GLU A 145 -22.31 -2.30 15.06
C GLU A 145 -21.76 -2.84 13.72
N GLY A 146 -22.32 -2.38 12.60
CA GLY A 146 -21.86 -2.79 11.28
C GLY A 146 -20.39 -2.41 11.03
N ILE A 147 -19.99 -1.20 11.44
CA ILE A 147 -18.61 -0.72 11.31
C ILE A 147 -17.66 -1.54 12.20
N ALA A 148 -18.06 -1.90 13.41
CA ALA A 148 -17.25 -2.74 14.29
C ALA A 148 -16.98 -4.11 13.66
N ILE A 149 -17.99 -4.74 13.04
CA ILE A 149 -17.82 -6.02 12.31
C ILE A 149 -16.85 -5.84 11.14
N ILE A 150 -16.95 -4.74 10.36
CA ILE A 150 -16.01 -4.45 9.28
C ILE A 150 -14.59 -4.32 9.83
N LYS A 151 -14.38 -3.56 10.91
CA LYS A 151 -13.06 -3.37 11.53
C LYS A 151 -12.46 -4.69 12.04
N GLU A 152 -13.26 -5.54 12.67
CA GLU A 152 -12.82 -6.86 13.16
C GLU A 152 -12.49 -7.83 12.02
N SER A 153 -13.09 -7.65 10.86
CA SER A 153 -12.81 -8.47 9.68
C SER A 153 -11.49 -8.11 8.98
N TYR A 154 -10.86 -7.00 9.34
CA TYR A 154 -9.63 -6.51 8.70
C TYR A 154 -8.45 -7.45 8.92
N ILE A 155 -7.84 -7.89 7.81
CA ILE A 155 -6.61 -8.69 7.80
C ILE A 155 -5.61 -8.00 6.89
N PRO A 156 -4.59 -7.29 7.43
CA PRO A 156 -3.56 -6.71 6.59
C PRO A 156 -2.71 -7.80 5.95
N ASN A 157 -2.70 -7.86 4.63
CA ASN A 157 -1.84 -8.75 3.88
C ASN A 157 -0.53 -8.05 3.53
N LEU A 158 0.59 -8.58 4.01
CA LEU A 158 1.90 -8.11 3.64
C LEU A 158 2.21 -8.64 2.23
N SER A 159 2.34 -7.72 1.26
CA SER A 159 2.60 -8.11 -0.12
C SER A 159 4.10 -8.01 -0.44
N LYS A 160 4.51 -6.99 -1.17
CA LYS A 160 5.87 -6.87 -1.69
C LYS A 160 6.78 -6.10 -0.74
N THR A 161 8.03 -6.53 -0.60
CA THR A 161 9.08 -5.74 0.02
C THR A 161 9.63 -4.76 -0.99
N TYR A 162 9.83 -3.51 -0.57
CA TYR A 162 10.44 -2.47 -1.39
C TYR A 162 11.68 -1.89 -0.72
N ILE A 163 12.58 -1.35 -1.54
CA ILE A 163 13.74 -0.58 -1.13
C ILE A 163 13.63 0.80 -1.77
N ARG A 164 13.91 1.83 -0.99
CA ARG A 164 14.06 3.20 -1.45
C ARG A 164 15.42 3.70 -1.01
N ALA A 165 16.19 4.23 -1.94
CA ALA A 165 17.48 4.85 -1.68
C ALA A 165 17.41 6.33 -2.01
N GLU A 166 17.99 7.17 -1.14
CA GLU A 166 17.97 8.61 -1.28
C GLU A 166 19.31 9.19 -0.84
N TRP A 167 19.69 10.29 -1.44
CA TRP A 167 20.88 11.06 -1.12
C TRP A 167 20.60 12.57 -1.17
N LYS A 168 21.37 13.36 -0.45
CA LYS A 168 21.29 14.82 -0.56
C LYS A 168 22.20 15.32 -1.66
N ASP A 169 21.68 16.21 -2.49
CA ASP A 169 22.48 16.95 -3.46
C ASP A 169 23.28 18.08 -2.78
N ASP A 170 24.07 18.81 -3.58
CA ASP A 170 24.93 19.90 -3.09
C ASP A 170 24.14 21.05 -2.42
N ASN A 171 22.85 21.15 -2.69
CA ASN A 171 21.92 22.10 -2.06
C ASN A 171 21.24 21.54 -0.80
N GLY A 172 21.56 20.32 -0.38
CA GLY A 172 20.95 19.66 0.77
C GLY A 172 19.55 19.10 0.51
N VAL A 173 19.12 19.04 -0.75
CA VAL A 173 17.81 18.50 -1.14
C VAL A 173 17.90 16.99 -1.33
N TRP A 174 16.95 16.25 -0.75
CA TRP A 174 16.86 14.80 -0.93
C TRP A 174 16.48 14.43 -2.36
N ARG A 175 17.28 13.56 -2.95
CA ARG A 175 17.08 12.99 -4.29
C ARG A 175 16.90 11.48 -4.19
N TYR A 176 16.01 10.94 -5.00
CA TYR A 176 15.81 9.49 -5.10
C TYR A 176 16.79 8.86 -6.08
N VAL A 177 17.22 7.63 -5.76
CA VAL A 177 17.85 6.76 -6.74
C VAL A 177 16.75 6.04 -7.51
N PRO A 178 16.55 6.32 -8.80
CA PRO A 178 15.52 5.64 -9.58
C PRO A 178 15.90 4.17 -9.78
N LEU A 179 15.01 3.26 -9.38
CA LEU A 179 15.21 1.80 -9.49
C LEU A 179 14.21 1.16 -10.47
N GLY A 180 13.50 1.98 -11.22
CA GLY A 180 12.58 1.57 -12.28
C GLY A 180 12.87 2.33 -13.58
N MET A 181 12.25 1.90 -14.67
CA MET A 181 12.37 2.55 -15.99
C MET A 181 11.35 3.68 -16.20
N THR A 182 10.65 4.08 -15.17
CA THR A 182 9.75 5.22 -15.16
C THR A 182 10.39 6.36 -14.39
N GLU A 183 10.53 7.50 -15.01
CA GLU A 183 10.96 8.75 -14.38
C GLU A 183 9.75 9.58 -13.91
#